data_ea4d8d51cee62be3cb43da1b42d59d6f
#
_entry.id   ea4d8d51cee62be3cb43da1b42d59d6f
#
_cell.length_a   1.000
_cell.length_b   1.000
_cell.length_c   1.000
_cell.angle_alpha   90.00
_cell.angle_beta   90.00
_cell.angle_gamma   90.00
#
_symmetry.space_group_name_H-M   'P 1'
#
loop_
_entity.id
_entity.type
_entity.pdbx_description
1 polymer ?
#
loop_
_entity_poly.entity_id
_entity_poly.type
_entity_poly.pdbx_seq_one_letter_code
_entity_poly.pdbx_strand_id
1 'polypeptide(L)'
;MWVEIFQDNIERQQEFGINTQTFYLYPMNVVIRKAVKDDCAEMMGLIRELADYEKASEEVTVDFDHFVESGFGKDAVWWALVAEVDGKVEGLALYYIRYSTWKGQTLYLEDLVVNPVFRGKGIGARMMDALIAVAKERKCNRINWQVLDWNQPAIHFYEKYNVYRDEGWINFHLEIV
;
A
#
# COMPACT_ATOMS: atom_id res chain seq x y z
N MET A 1 22.96 -28.50 15.12
CA MET A 1 23.96 -27.77 14.27
C MET A 1 23.70 -26.25 14.16
N TRP A 2 22.49 -25.74 13.97
CA TRP A 2 22.21 -24.29 13.99
C TRP A 2 22.00 -23.72 15.41
N VAL A 3 21.51 -24.49 16.34
CA VAL A 3 21.25 -24.09 17.72
C VAL A 3 22.57 -23.94 18.51
N GLU A 4 23.56 -24.77 18.26
CA GLU A 4 24.86 -24.73 18.94
C GLU A 4 25.70 -23.51 18.54
N ILE A 5 25.62 -23.08 17.29
CA ILE A 5 26.32 -21.85 16.81
C ILE A 5 25.74 -20.59 17.45
N PHE A 6 24.43 -20.57 17.76
CA PHE A 6 23.80 -19.45 18.46
C PHE A 6 24.18 -19.39 19.93
N GLN A 7 24.33 -20.55 20.61
CA GLN A 7 24.69 -20.63 22.02
C GLN A 7 26.14 -20.11 22.24
N ASP A 8 27.09 -20.53 21.43
CA ASP A 8 28.50 -20.10 21.49
C ASP A 8 28.69 -18.58 21.25
N ASN A 9 27.86 -17.95 20.44
CA ASN A 9 27.91 -16.50 20.23
C ASN A 9 27.36 -15.71 21.43
N ILE A 10 26.38 -16.23 22.13
CA ILE A 10 25.81 -15.58 23.32
C ILE A 10 26.80 -15.60 24.48
N GLU A 11 27.49 -16.72 24.71
CA GLU A 11 28.46 -16.85 25.78
C GLU A 11 29.71 -15.97 25.57
N ARG A 12 30.20 -15.81 24.32
CA ARG A 12 31.32 -14.91 24.00
C ARG A 12 30.97 -13.42 24.15
N GLN A 13 29.71 -13.03 23.99
CA GLN A 13 29.31 -11.63 24.12
C GLN A 13 29.12 -11.20 25.58
N GLN A 14 28.85 -12.11 26.48
CA GLN A 14 28.77 -11.82 27.93
C GLN A 14 30.13 -11.53 28.56
N GLU A 15 31.22 -12.06 28.03
CA GLU A 15 32.60 -11.79 28.48
C GLU A 15 33.09 -10.36 28.22
N PHE A 16 32.48 -9.64 27.25
CA PHE A 16 32.92 -8.30 26.85
C PHE A 16 32.05 -7.14 27.39
N GLY A 17 31.11 -7.40 28.30
CA GLY A 17 30.34 -6.34 29.00
C GLY A 17 29.47 -5.48 28.06
N ILE A 18 29.17 -5.93 26.85
CA ILE A 18 28.31 -5.26 25.91
C ILE A 18 26.87 -5.56 26.32
N ASN A 19 26.16 -4.53 26.80
CA ASN A 19 24.74 -4.59 27.11
C ASN A 19 23.96 -4.74 25.78
N THR A 20 23.93 -5.97 25.23
CA THR A 20 23.11 -6.30 24.09
C THR A 20 21.69 -6.41 24.56
N GLN A 21 20.92 -5.35 24.41
CA GLN A 21 19.48 -5.45 24.34
C GLN A 21 19.18 -6.37 23.15
N THR A 22 18.99 -7.66 23.44
CA THR A 22 18.65 -8.67 22.44
C THR A 22 17.28 -8.29 21.89
N PHE A 23 17.26 -7.60 20.74
CA PHE A 23 16.03 -7.41 19.97
C PHE A 23 15.61 -8.81 19.51
N TYR A 24 14.71 -9.44 20.23
CA TYR A 24 13.95 -10.56 19.69
C TYR A 24 13.17 -10.00 18.50
N LEU A 25 13.69 -10.23 17.31
CA LEU A 25 12.94 -10.06 16.07
C LEU A 25 11.83 -11.13 16.08
N TYR A 26 10.73 -10.85 16.75
CA TYR A 26 9.52 -11.62 16.52
C TYR A 26 9.23 -11.52 15.02
N PRO A 27 8.95 -12.63 14.33
CA PRO A 27 8.57 -12.57 12.93
C PRO A 27 7.36 -11.66 12.82
N MET A 28 7.52 -10.54 12.12
CA MET A 28 6.46 -9.57 11.89
C MET A 28 5.29 -10.28 11.20
N ASN A 29 4.13 -10.29 11.86
CA ASN A 29 2.94 -10.90 11.29
C ASN A 29 2.28 -9.88 10.33
N VAL A 30 2.40 -10.13 9.04
CA VAL A 30 1.80 -9.29 7.99
C VAL A 30 0.67 -10.06 7.32
N VAL A 31 -0.53 -9.50 7.33
CA VAL A 31 -1.71 -10.02 6.64
C VAL A 31 -2.18 -9.01 5.61
N ILE A 32 -2.33 -9.44 4.34
CA ILE A 32 -3.01 -8.63 3.32
C ILE A 32 -4.45 -9.12 3.25
N ARG A 33 -5.39 -8.21 3.50
CA ARG A 33 -6.82 -8.50 3.51
C ARG A 33 -7.65 -7.38 2.89
N LYS A 34 -8.88 -7.66 2.55
CA LYS A 34 -9.85 -6.62 2.17
C LYS A 34 -10.09 -5.70 3.37
N ALA A 35 -10.20 -4.41 3.09
CA ALA A 35 -10.57 -3.43 4.11
C ALA A 35 -12.00 -3.69 4.61
N VAL A 36 -12.23 -3.37 5.87
CA VAL A 36 -13.54 -3.29 6.51
C VAL A 36 -13.81 -1.85 6.95
N LYS A 37 -15.06 -1.54 7.27
CA LYS A 37 -15.46 -0.17 7.63
C LYS A 37 -14.64 0.41 8.78
N ASP A 38 -14.31 -0.42 9.75
CA ASP A 38 -13.56 -0.01 10.95
C ASP A 38 -12.09 0.38 10.64
N ASP A 39 -11.57 0.00 9.47
CA ASP A 39 -10.22 0.40 9.03
C ASP A 39 -10.16 1.84 8.50
N CYS A 40 -11.32 2.49 8.25
CA CYS A 40 -11.35 3.79 7.55
C CYS A 40 -10.54 4.88 8.26
N ALA A 41 -10.46 4.87 9.58
CA ALA A 41 -9.69 5.86 10.32
C ALA A 41 -8.19 5.74 10.05
N GLU A 42 -7.65 4.51 10.09
CA GLU A 42 -6.25 4.22 9.78
C GLU A 42 -5.95 4.45 8.30
N MET A 43 -6.87 4.05 7.40
CA MET A 43 -6.74 4.31 5.96
C MET A 43 -6.63 5.80 5.68
N MET A 44 -7.50 6.64 6.28
CA MET A 44 -7.42 8.09 6.14
C MET A 44 -6.11 8.67 6.70
N GLY A 45 -5.57 8.08 7.76
CA GLY A 45 -4.25 8.42 8.28
C GLY A 45 -3.14 8.18 7.25
N LEU A 46 -3.16 7.02 6.58
CA LEU A 46 -2.20 6.67 5.52
C LEU A 46 -2.35 7.55 4.27
N ILE A 47 -3.59 7.92 3.89
CA ILE A 47 -3.85 8.84 2.78
C ILE A 47 -3.24 10.21 3.06
N ARG A 48 -3.43 10.75 4.27
CA ARG A 48 -2.83 12.04 4.67
C ARG A 48 -1.31 11.97 4.68
N GLU A 49 -0.72 10.87 5.17
CA GLU A 49 0.72 10.67 5.14
C GLU A 49 1.27 10.63 3.69
N LEU A 50 0.53 9.99 2.77
CA LEU A 50 0.89 9.98 1.36
C LEU A 50 0.84 11.40 0.77
N ALA A 51 -0.23 12.14 1.04
CA ALA A 51 -0.39 13.54 0.59
C ALA A 51 0.73 14.44 1.14
N ASP A 52 1.12 14.28 2.41
CA ASP A 52 2.26 14.99 3.00
C ASP A 52 3.57 14.67 2.27
N TYR A 53 3.81 13.40 1.98
CA TYR A 53 4.97 12.96 1.20
C TYR A 53 4.98 13.56 -0.20
N GLU A 54 3.83 13.67 -0.83
CA GLU A 54 3.63 14.23 -2.18
C GLU A 54 3.54 15.76 -2.19
N LYS A 55 3.63 16.42 -1.03
CA LYS A 55 3.55 17.89 -0.83
C LYS A 55 2.20 18.48 -1.27
N ALA A 56 1.14 17.71 -1.06
CA ALA A 56 -0.23 18.01 -1.46
C ALA A 56 -1.22 17.86 -0.28
N SER A 57 -0.78 18.11 0.96
CA SER A 57 -1.59 17.92 2.18
C SER A 57 -2.91 18.68 2.15
N GLU A 58 -2.93 19.85 1.53
CA GLU A 58 -4.13 20.71 1.39
C GLU A 58 -5.16 20.16 0.39
N GLU A 59 -4.76 19.20 -0.46
CA GLU A 59 -5.66 18.58 -1.43
C GLU A 59 -6.58 17.52 -0.80
N VAL A 60 -6.28 17.06 0.43
CA VAL A 60 -7.11 16.07 1.14
C VAL A 60 -8.29 16.77 1.80
N THR A 61 -9.27 17.13 1.01
CA THR A 61 -10.48 17.87 1.43
C THR A 61 -11.71 16.97 1.61
N VAL A 62 -11.61 15.69 1.29
CA VAL A 62 -12.73 14.74 1.41
C VAL A 62 -13.18 14.62 2.86
N ASP A 63 -14.50 14.75 3.08
CA ASP A 63 -15.12 14.52 4.38
C ASP A 63 -15.04 13.03 4.77
N PHE A 64 -14.77 12.76 6.06
CA PHE A 64 -14.60 11.38 6.54
C PHE A 64 -15.85 10.52 6.38
N ASP A 65 -17.03 11.06 6.67
CA ASP A 65 -18.28 10.30 6.54
C ASP A 65 -18.57 10.01 5.07
N HIS A 66 -18.28 10.98 4.18
CA HIS A 66 -18.36 10.77 2.74
C HIS A 66 -17.38 9.70 2.25
N PHE A 67 -16.13 9.70 2.75
CA PHE A 67 -15.16 8.66 2.44
C PHE A 67 -15.69 7.27 2.86
N VAL A 68 -16.21 7.15 4.07
CA VAL A 68 -16.77 5.87 4.57
C VAL A 68 -17.96 5.43 3.73
N GLU A 69 -18.92 6.32 3.42
CA GLU A 69 -20.09 5.98 2.62
C GLU A 69 -19.71 5.57 1.20
N SER A 70 -18.72 6.23 0.61
CA SER A 70 -18.21 5.91 -0.73
C SER A 70 -17.55 4.53 -0.86
N GLY A 71 -17.07 3.94 0.23
CA GLY A 71 -16.48 2.60 0.24
C GLY A 71 -17.36 1.51 0.81
N PHE A 72 -18.21 1.85 1.78
CA PHE A 72 -18.98 0.87 2.55
C PHE A 72 -20.49 1.13 2.57
N GLY A 73 -20.94 2.17 1.88
CA GLY A 73 -22.34 2.48 1.69
C GLY A 73 -23.01 1.64 0.60
N LYS A 74 -24.27 1.98 0.32
CA LYS A 74 -25.08 1.25 -0.67
C LYS A 74 -24.50 1.34 -2.09
N ASP A 75 -23.96 2.48 -2.45
CA ASP A 75 -23.45 2.77 -3.80
C ASP A 75 -21.92 2.95 -3.75
N ALA A 76 -21.23 1.97 -3.17
CA ALA A 76 -19.77 2.00 -3.04
C ALA A 76 -19.07 2.15 -4.40
N VAL A 77 -18.15 3.10 -4.48
CA VAL A 77 -17.41 3.45 -5.70
C VAL A 77 -15.93 3.06 -5.64
N TRP A 78 -15.41 2.73 -4.45
CA TRP A 78 -14.04 2.25 -4.28
C TRP A 78 -13.99 1.01 -3.38
N TRP A 79 -12.89 0.29 -3.46
CA TRP A 79 -12.54 -0.86 -2.63
C TRP A 79 -11.07 -0.73 -2.21
N ALA A 80 -10.70 -1.40 -1.14
CA ALA A 80 -9.31 -1.38 -0.68
C ALA A 80 -8.83 -2.75 -0.19
N LEU A 81 -7.52 -2.95 -0.33
CA LEU A 81 -6.75 -3.93 0.42
C LEU A 81 -5.95 -3.18 1.48
N VAL A 82 -5.86 -3.75 2.66
CA VAL A 82 -5.00 -3.25 3.73
C VAL A 82 -3.91 -4.26 4.07
N ALA A 83 -2.76 -3.75 4.46
CA ALA A 83 -1.71 -4.54 5.08
C ALA A 83 -1.79 -4.34 6.60
N GLU A 84 -2.25 -5.36 7.28
CA GLU A 84 -2.25 -5.42 8.74
C GLU A 84 -0.91 -5.97 9.21
N VAL A 85 -0.24 -5.23 10.09
CA VAL A 85 1.02 -5.60 10.72
C VAL A 85 0.80 -5.65 12.21
N ASP A 86 0.94 -6.84 12.80
CA ASP A 86 0.74 -7.07 14.24
C ASP A 86 -0.60 -6.49 14.76
N GLY A 87 -1.66 -6.60 13.96
CA GLY A 87 -3.02 -6.17 14.29
C GLY A 87 -3.34 -4.70 14.01
N LYS A 88 -2.44 -3.94 13.33
CA LYS A 88 -2.67 -2.55 12.92
C LYS A 88 -2.59 -2.39 11.41
N VAL A 89 -3.40 -1.52 10.85
CA VAL A 89 -3.35 -1.19 9.44
C VAL A 89 -2.17 -0.26 9.16
N GLU A 90 -1.17 -0.77 8.46
CA GLU A 90 0.10 -0.09 8.16
C GLU A 90 0.38 0.00 6.65
N GLY A 91 -0.59 -0.37 5.84
CA GLY A 91 -0.54 -0.21 4.39
C GLY A 91 -1.93 -0.22 3.78
N LEU A 92 -2.08 0.52 2.68
CA LEU A 92 -3.32 0.71 1.95
C LEU A 92 -3.06 0.56 0.45
N ALA A 93 -3.96 -0.17 -0.25
CA ALA A 93 -4.10 -0.13 -1.69
C ALA A 93 -5.58 0.13 -2.00
N LEU A 94 -5.92 1.37 -2.30
CA LEU A 94 -7.27 1.80 -2.66
C LEU A 94 -7.43 1.73 -4.18
N TYR A 95 -8.53 1.16 -4.65
CA TYR A 95 -8.77 0.97 -6.08
C TYR A 95 -10.25 1.04 -6.43
N TYR A 96 -10.52 1.29 -7.71
CA TYR A 96 -11.87 1.22 -8.28
C TYR A 96 -11.86 0.62 -9.69
N ILE A 97 -13.04 0.33 -10.22
CA ILE A 97 -13.17 -0.27 -11.53
C ILE A 97 -13.49 0.83 -12.55
N ARG A 98 -12.58 1.00 -13.51
CA ARG A 98 -12.70 1.90 -14.65
C ARG A 98 -13.10 1.10 -15.89
N TYR A 99 -13.96 1.65 -16.72
CA TYR A 99 -14.31 1.08 -18.02
C TYR A 99 -13.60 1.81 -19.15
N SER A 100 -12.86 1.08 -19.95
CA SER A 100 -12.26 1.57 -21.20
C SER A 100 -13.10 1.06 -22.38
N THR A 101 -13.54 1.96 -23.25
CA THR A 101 -14.28 1.57 -24.47
C THR A 101 -13.42 0.72 -25.43
N TRP A 102 -12.10 0.78 -25.32
CA TRP A 102 -11.17 0.02 -26.15
C TRP A 102 -10.75 -1.31 -25.52
N LYS A 103 -10.67 -1.36 -24.21
CA LYS A 103 -10.07 -2.48 -23.46
C LYS A 103 -11.04 -3.18 -22.50
N GLY A 104 -12.26 -2.63 -22.35
CA GLY A 104 -13.23 -3.14 -21.38
C GLY A 104 -12.88 -2.74 -19.95
N GLN A 105 -13.21 -3.62 -19.03
CA GLN A 105 -13.04 -3.38 -17.60
C GLN A 105 -11.55 -3.36 -17.21
N THR A 106 -11.13 -2.34 -16.50
CA THR A 106 -9.77 -2.16 -15.98
C THR A 106 -9.84 -1.81 -14.49
N LEU A 107 -8.86 -2.23 -13.72
CA LEU A 107 -8.71 -1.80 -12.34
C LEU A 107 -7.86 -0.54 -12.32
N TYR A 108 -8.31 0.49 -11.63
CA TYR A 108 -7.51 1.69 -11.38
C TYR A 108 -7.08 1.69 -9.92
N LEU A 109 -5.77 1.67 -9.69
CA LEU A 109 -5.16 1.81 -8.38
C LEU A 109 -5.00 3.30 -8.11
N GLU A 110 -5.77 3.82 -7.16
CA GLU A 110 -5.69 5.23 -6.75
C GLU A 110 -4.46 5.45 -5.88
N ASP A 111 -4.39 4.74 -4.75
CA ASP A 111 -3.31 4.87 -3.79
C ASP A 111 -2.65 3.52 -3.49
N LEU A 112 -1.33 3.52 -3.39
CA LEU A 112 -0.55 2.43 -2.79
C LEU A 112 0.45 3.02 -1.80
N VAL A 113 0.14 2.93 -0.54
CA VAL A 113 0.99 3.46 0.54
C VAL A 113 1.31 2.39 1.56
N VAL A 114 2.53 2.42 2.07
CA VAL A 114 2.99 1.63 3.22
C VAL A 114 3.67 2.59 4.18
N ASN A 115 3.28 2.54 5.44
CA ASN A 115 3.89 3.33 6.51
C ASN A 115 5.42 3.24 6.42
N PRO A 116 6.16 4.36 6.43
CA PRO A 116 7.62 4.43 6.23
C PRO A 116 8.41 3.46 7.09
N VAL A 117 7.99 3.22 8.34
CA VAL A 117 8.64 2.29 9.28
C VAL A 117 8.64 0.85 8.77
N PHE A 118 7.69 0.50 7.91
CA PHE A 118 7.51 -0.84 7.35
C PHE A 118 7.94 -0.95 5.89
N ARG A 119 8.42 0.12 5.26
CA ARG A 119 8.95 0.09 3.89
C ARG A 119 10.21 -0.79 3.80
N GLY A 120 10.50 -1.28 2.60
CA GLY A 120 11.66 -2.15 2.36
C GLY A 120 11.51 -3.60 2.86
N LYS A 121 10.39 -3.95 3.51
CA LYS A 121 10.12 -5.28 4.08
C LYS A 121 9.21 -6.15 3.19
N GLY A 122 9.02 -5.77 1.93
CA GLY A 122 8.24 -6.55 0.95
C GLY A 122 6.73 -6.37 1.04
N ILE A 123 6.19 -5.53 1.95
CA ILE A 123 4.74 -5.35 2.14
C ILE A 123 4.09 -4.80 0.88
N GLY A 124 4.64 -3.76 0.26
CA GLY A 124 4.11 -3.19 -0.98
C GLY A 124 4.03 -4.22 -2.12
N ALA A 125 5.02 -5.12 -2.24
CA ALA A 125 5.00 -6.19 -3.22
C ALA A 125 3.84 -7.17 -2.96
N ARG A 126 3.66 -7.60 -1.70
CA ARG A 126 2.54 -8.47 -1.33
C ARG A 126 1.17 -7.83 -1.59
N MET A 127 1.05 -6.52 -1.36
CA MET A 127 -0.17 -5.77 -1.67
C MET A 127 -0.42 -5.71 -3.18
N MET A 128 0.61 -5.44 -3.98
CA MET A 128 0.50 -5.42 -5.45
C MET A 128 0.15 -6.80 -6.01
N ASP A 129 0.75 -7.88 -5.50
CA ASP A 129 0.41 -9.25 -5.88
C ASP A 129 -1.06 -9.59 -5.54
N ALA A 130 -1.54 -9.18 -4.37
CA ALA A 130 -2.94 -9.33 -3.99
C ALA A 130 -3.87 -8.52 -4.89
N LEU A 131 -3.48 -7.29 -5.28
CA LEU A 131 -4.25 -6.46 -6.21
C LEU A 131 -4.31 -7.08 -7.60
N ILE A 132 -3.22 -7.68 -8.08
CA ILE A 132 -3.18 -8.44 -9.34
C ILE A 132 -4.17 -9.63 -9.27
N ALA A 133 -4.24 -10.33 -8.14
CA ALA A 133 -5.21 -11.41 -7.94
C ALA A 133 -6.65 -10.89 -8.00
N VAL A 134 -6.95 -9.75 -7.36
CA VAL A 134 -8.27 -9.08 -7.45
C VAL A 134 -8.61 -8.70 -8.89
N ALA A 135 -7.65 -8.14 -9.64
CA ALA A 135 -7.87 -7.76 -11.03
C ALA A 135 -8.22 -8.99 -11.90
N LYS A 136 -7.54 -10.11 -11.69
CA LYS A 136 -7.82 -11.39 -12.37
C LYS A 136 -9.20 -11.94 -12.00
N GLU A 137 -9.56 -11.97 -10.72
CA GLU A 137 -10.87 -12.38 -10.22
C GLU A 137 -12.00 -11.57 -10.87
N ARG A 138 -11.82 -10.24 -10.94
CA ARG A 138 -12.76 -9.30 -11.56
C ARG A 138 -12.70 -9.29 -13.09
N LYS A 139 -11.88 -10.12 -13.71
CA LYS A 139 -11.68 -10.18 -15.18
C LYS A 139 -11.26 -8.84 -15.78
N CYS A 140 -10.54 -8.02 -15.03
CA CYS A 140 -9.89 -6.83 -15.55
C CYS A 140 -8.69 -7.25 -16.40
N ASN A 141 -8.51 -6.63 -17.56
CA ASN A 141 -7.42 -6.96 -18.47
C ASN A 141 -6.15 -6.12 -18.25
N ARG A 142 -6.22 -5.10 -17.38
CA ARG A 142 -5.06 -4.31 -16.92
C ARG A 142 -5.33 -3.66 -15.56
N ILE A 143 -4.25 -3.25 -14.91
CA ILE A 143 -4.24 -2.31 -13.79
C ILE A 143 -3.60 -1.02 -14.29
N ASN A 144 -4.22 0.12 -14.01
CA ASN A 144 -3.69 1.45 -14.31
C ASN A 144 -3.46 2.19 -13.00
N TRP A 145 -2.46 3.04 -12.96
CA TRP A 145 -2.18 3.98 -11.88
C TRP A 145 -1.38 5.16 -12.40
N GLN A 146 -1.23 6.18 -11.58
CA GLN A 146 -0.33 7.31 -11.81
C GLN A 146 0.76 7.32 -10.74
N VAL A 147 1.88 7.91 -11.06
CA VAL A 147 2.97 8.17 -10.14
C VAL A 147 3.60 9.50 -10.51
N LEU A 148 3.92 10.32 -9.52
CA LEU A 148 4.60 11.59 -9.74
C LEU A 148 5.98 11.35 -10.38
N ASP A 149 6.32 12.13 -11.38
CA ASP A 149 7.53 11.95 -12.20
C ASP A 149 8.83 12.03 -11.40
N TRP A 150 8.81 12.73 -10.29
CA TRP A 150 9.93 12.84 -9.35
C TRP A 150 9.99 11.70 -8.31
N ASN A 151 8.92 10.88 -8.14
CA ASN A 151 8.86 9.81 -7.15
C ASN A 151 9.63 8.56 -7.60
N GLN A 152 10.96 8.70 -7.69
CA GLN A 152 11.85 7.64 -8.16
C GLN A 152 11.72 6.33 -7.37
N PRO A 153 11.55 6.34 -6.03
CA PRO A 153 11.34 5.10 -5.28
C PRO A 153 10.11 4.30 -5.74
N ALA A 154 8.98 4.98 -5.97
CA ALA A 154 7.76 4.35 -6.48
C ALA A 154 7.93 3.88 -7.93
N ILE A 155 8.56 4.70 -8.79
CA ILE A 155 8.85 4.31 -10.18
C ILE A 155 9.67 3.02 -10.21
N HIS A 156 10.79 2.94 -9.47
CA HIS A 156 11.62 1.74 -9.40
C HIS A 156 10.88 0.53 -8.79
N PHE A 157 9.93 0.77 -7.90
CA PHE A 157 9.08 -0.30 -7.37
C PHE A 157 8.20 -0.90 -8.46
N TYR A 158 7.52 -0.07 -9.25
CA TYR A 158 6.61 -0.53 -10.31
C TYR A 158 7.33 -1.15 -11.50
N GLU A 159 8.52 -0.70 -11.85
CA GLU A 159 9.32 -1.26 -12.95
C GLU A 159 9.65 -2.75 -12.78
N LYS A 160 9.53 -3.30 -11.57
CA LYS A 160 9.67 -4.74 -11.30
C LYS A 160 8.53 -5.60 -11.86
N TYR A 161 7.42 -4.99 -12.28
CA TYR A 161 6.18 -5.67 -12.69
C TYR A 161 5.99 -5.72 -14.21
N ASN A 162 7.04 -5.58 -15.01
CA ASN A 162 6.95 -5.59 -16.47
C ASN A 162 5.89 -4.59 -17.00
N VAL A 163 5.90 -3.40 -16.46
CA VAL A 163 4.99 -2.30 -16.82
C VAL A 163 5.58 -1.47 -17.95
N TYR A 164 4.72 -0.73 -18.65
CA TYR A 164 5.13 0.30 -19.59
C TYR A 164 4.53 1.64 -19.19
N ARG A 165 5.24 2.71 -19.47
CA ARG A 165 4.74 4.08 -19.28
C ARG A 165 3.86 4.45 -20.46
N ASP A 166 2.71 5.05 -20.17
CA ASP A 166 1.78 5.54 -21.21
C ASP A 166 2.07 7.02 -21.45
N GLU A 167 2.82 7.30 -22.52
CA GLU A 167 3.20 8.65 -22.92
C GLU A 167 2.19 9.19 -23.94
N GLY A 168 1.99 10.49 -23.97
CA GLY A 168 1.15 11.15 -24.97
C GLY A 168 -0.27 11.48 -24.50
N TRP A 169 -0.61 11.24 -23.24
CA TRP A 169 -1.86 11.68 -22.66
C TRP A 169 -1.63 12.87 -21.72
N ILE A 170 -2.49 13.89 -21.86
CA ILE A 170 -2.53 15.05 -20.95
C ILE A 170 -3.77 14.88 -20.06
N ASN A 171 -3.59 14.99 -18.77
CA ASN A 171 -4.69 14.98 -17.81
C ASN A 171 -5.29 16.38 -17.71
N PHE A 172 -6.62 16.45 -17.76
CA PHE A 172 -7.39 17.66 -17.49
C PHE A 172 -8.34 17.40 -16.34
N HIS A 173 -8.53 18.37 -15.46
CA HIS A 173 -9.57 18.38 -14.45
C HIS A 173 -10.34 19.69 -14.49
N LEU A 174 -11.62 19.63 -14.15
CA LEU A 174 -12.53 20.76 -14.02
C LEU A 174 -13.22 20.63 -12.67
N GLU A 175 -13.05 21.63 -11.83
CA GLU A 175 -13.76 21.69 -10.56
C GLU A 175 -15.23 22.02 -10.77
N ILE A 176 -16.12 21.32 -10.07
CA ILE A 176 -17.54 21.57 -10.06
C ILE A 176 -17.87 22.30 -8.77
N VAL A 177 -18.25 23.57 -8.88
CA VAL A 177 -18.54 24.49 -7.76
C VAL A 177 -20.05 24.52 -7.51
#